data_e5578ad4509de5a0c71fdc9fbf4330ab
#
_entry.id   e5578ad4509de5a0c71fdc9fbf4330ab
#
_cell.length_a   1.000
_cell.length_b   1.000
_cell.length_c   1.000
_cell.angle_alpha   90.00
_cell.angle_beta   90.00
_cell.angle_gamma   90.00
#
_symmetry.space_group_name_H-M   'P 1'
#
loop_
_entity.id
_entity.type
_entity.pdbx_description
1 polymer ?
#
loop_
_entity_poly.entity_id
_entity_poly.type
_entity_poly.pdbx_seq_one_letter_code
_entity_poly.pdbx_strand_id
1 'polypeptide(L)'
;MSRNRSYNTAGPAQERKCIATGALCPTRDMLRFVVSPDGHLVADVLGKLPGRGIWVSSNQQALQKAVKKRLFAHSAKQPVQVS
;
A
#
# COMPACT_ATOMS: atom_id res chain seq x y z
N MET A 1 -30.16 1.86 -1.26
CA MET A 1 -29.40 1.91 -0.71
C MET A 1 -28.77 1.80 -0.52
N SER A 2 -29.00 1.66 -0.55
CA SER A 2 -28.04 1.64 0.03
C SER A 2 -27.35 1.31 0.35
N ARG A 3 -27.70 1.10 0.19
CA ARG A 3 -26.85 0.94 0.74
C ARG A 3 -26.06 0.58 1.12
N ASN A 4 -26.14 0.51 1.05
CA ASN A 4 -25.19 0.27 1.68
C ASN A 4 -24.74 0.16 2.17
N ARG A 5 -25.17 0.09 2.05
CA ARG A 5 -24.52 0.13 2.80
C ARG A 5 -24.01 -0.29 3.51
N SER A 6 -24.22 -0.54 3.50
CA SER A 6 -23.51 -0.77 4.34
C SER A 6 -22.93 -1.26 4.60
N TYR A 7 -23.18 -1.18 4.63
CA TYR A 7 -22.32 -1.42 5.18
C TYR A 7 -21.71 -1.40 5.55
N ASN A 8 -21.83 -1.25 5.67
CA ASN A 8 -20.99 -0.95 6.18
C ASN A 8 -20.55 -0.95 6.72
N THR A 9 -20.93 -1.37 6.79
CA THR A 9 -20.59 -1.00 7.69
C THR A 9 -19.75 -0.28 8.49
N ALA A 10 -19.61 -0.36 9.03
CA ALA A 10 -18.40 0.18 9.65
C ALA A 10 -18.07 1.51 9.02
N GLY A 11 -17.60 2.46 9.62
CA GLY A 11 -17.39 3.81 9.13
C GLY A 11 -16.82 3.92 7.70
N PRO A 12 -16.50 5.11 7.24
CA PRO A 12 -16.00 5.30 5.89
C PRO A 12 -14.74 4.49 5.63
N ALA A 13 -14.61 3.98 4.41
CA ALA A 13 -13.44 3.23 4.02
C ALA A 13 -12.21 4.11 4.16
N GLN A 14 -11.14 3.54 4.71
CA GLN A 14 -9.88 4.26 4.77
C GLN A 14 -9.31 4.42 3.38
N GLU A 15 -8.72 5.58 3.17
CA GLU A 15 -8.04 5.87 1.92
C GLU A 15 -6.57 6.13 2.19
N ARG A 16 -5.74 5.73 1.24
CA ARG A 16 -4.30 5.96 1.30
C ARG A 16 -3.82 6.40 -0.07
N LYS A 17 -2.74 7.13 -0.07
CA LYS A 17 -2.16 7.60 -1.32
C LYS A 17 -1.28 6.51 -1.92
N CYS A 18 -1.55 6.18 -3.19
CA CYS A 18 -0.72 5.24 -3.92
C CYS A 18 0.62 5.90 -4.27
N ILE A 19 1.73 5.27 -3.91
CA ILE A 19 3.06 5.86 -4.16
C ILE A 19 3.38 5.89 -5.65
N ALA A 20 2.75 5.04 -6.46
CA ALA A 20 3.04 4.98 -7.89
C ALA A 20 2.25 6.02 -8.68
N THR A 21 1.01 6.28 -8.31
CA THR A 21 0.14 7.16 -9.08
C THR A 21 -0.15 8.48 -8.39
N GLY A 22 0.03 8.56 -7.08
CA GLY A 22 -0.33 9.75 -6.32
C GLY A 22 -1.82 9.87 -6.03
N ALA A 23 -2.62 8.93 -6.49
CA ALA A 23 -4.07 8.97 -6.30
C ALA A 23 -4.46 8.45 -4.93
N LEU A 24 -5.52 9.00 -4.36
CA LEU A 24 -6.14 8.47 -3.16
C LEU A 24 -7.04 7.31 -3.55
N CYS A 25 -6.84 6.18 -2.88
CA CYS A 25 -7.58 4.96 -3.18
C CYS A 25 -8.06 4.31 -1.89
N PRO A 26 -9.19 3.60 -1.92
CA PRO A 26 -9.59 2.81 -0.77
C PRO A 26 -8.56 1.71 -0.48
N THR A 27 -8.27 1.46 0.77
CA THR A 27 -7.26 0.47 1.13
C THR A 27 -7.62 -0.94 0.67
N ARG A 28 -8.90 -1.24 0.50
CA ARG A 28 -9.32 -2.56 -0.01
C ARG A 28 -8.86 -2.81 -1.45
N ASP A 29 -8.56 -1.73 -2.18
CA ASP A 29 -8.09 -1.82 -3.56
C ASP A 29 -6.59 -1.62 -3.66
N MET A 30 -5.89 -1.78 -2.55
CA MET A 30 -4.46 -1.50 -2.48
C MET A 30 -3.71 -2.65 -1.84
N LEU A 31 -2.40 -2.66 -2.06
CA LEU A 31 -1.49 -3.56 -1.39
C LEU A 31 -0.67 -2.76 -0.40
N ARG A 32 -0.55 -3.29 0.81
CA ARG A 32 0.28 -2.68 1.84
C ARG A 32 1.60 -3.40 1.91
N PHE A 33 2.68 -2.62 1.96
CA PHE A 33 4.03 -3.14 2.13
C PHE A 33 4.66 -2.50 3.36
N VAL A 34 5.57 -3.24 3.97
CA VAL A 34 6.39 -2.70 5.05
C VAL A 34 7.83 -3.06 4.77
N VAL A 35 8.74 -2.31 5.37
CA VAL A 35 10.17 -2.61 5.26
C VAL A 35 10.60 -3.27 6.56
N SER A 36 11.17 -4.47 6.45
CA SER A 36 11.65 -5.20 7.61
C SER A 36 12.88 -4.51 8.21
N PRO A 37 13.26 -4.85 9.45
CA PRO A 37 14.42 -4.22 10.07
C PRO A 37 15.73 -4.39 9.28
N ASP A 38 15.83 -5.43 8.47
CA ASP A 38 17.02 -5.67 7.65
C ASP A 38 16.89 -5.07 6.24
N GLY A 39 15.89 -4.24 6.01
CA GLY A 39 15.78 -3.49 4.77
C GLY A 39 15.07 -4.17 3.63
N HIS A 40 14.40 -5.28 3.88
CA HIS A 40 13.66 -5.99 2.83
C HIS A 40 12.21 -5.55 2.76
N LEU A 41 11.69 -5.45 1.54
CA LEU A 41 10.29 -5.14 1.31
C LEU A 41 9.44 -6.38 1.51
N VAL A 42 8.41 -6.27 2.34
CA VAL A 42 7.52 -7.38 2.66
C VAL A 42 6.09 -6.96 2.38
N ALA A 43 5.35 -7.80 1.64
CA ALA A 43 3.94 -7.56 1.42
C ALA A 43 3.17 -7.98 2.67
N ASP A 44 2.38 -7.06 3.19
CA ASP A 44 1.59 -7.31 4.39
C ASP A 44 0.17 -7.67 4.01
N VAL A 45 -0.01 -8.92 3.61
CA VAL A 45 -1.29 -9.40 3.07
C VAL A 45 -2.40 -9.35 4.12
N LEU A 46 -2.08 -9.63 5.36
CA LEU A 46 -3.07 -9.68 6.45
C LEU A 46 -3.24 -8.36 7.18
N GLY A 47 -2.44 -7.36 6.86
CA GLY A 47 -2.54 -6.06 7.51
C GLY A 47 -2.10 -6.05 8.96
N LYS A 48 -1.25 -6.98 9.36
CA LYS A 48 -0.87 -7.17 10.77
C LYS A 48 0.59 -6.88 11.07
N LEU A 49 1.40 -6.66 10.06
CA LEU A 49 2.82 -6.42 10.30
C LEU A 49 3.04 -5.02 10.88
N PRO A 50 3.94 -4.89 11.84
CA PRO A 50 4.21 -3.60 12.43
C PRO A 50 4.99 -2.71 11.48
N GLY A 51 4.94 -1.41 11.74
CA GLY A 51 5.69 -0.45 10.99
C GLY A 51 4.83 0.39 10.08
N ARG A 52 5.47 1.35 9.44
CA ARG A 52 4.78 2.26 8.53
C ARG A 52 4.40 1.54 7.25
N GLY A 53 3.14 1.62 6.88
CA GLY A 53 2.66 1.03 5.64
C GLY A 53 3.03 1.87 4.44
N ILE A 54 3.40 1.20 3.37
CA ILE A 54 3.62 1.80 2.07
C ILE A 54 2.54 1.23 1.15
N TRP A 55 1.74 2.09 0.55
CA TRP A 55 0.54 1.66 -0.15
C TRP A 55 0.69 1.82 -1.65
N VAL A 56 0.30 0.79 -2.38
CA VAL A 56 0.35 0.78 -3.85
C VAL A 56 -0.99 0.23 -4.34
N SER A 57 -1.53 0.84 -5.38
CA SER A 57 -2.74 0.33 -6.01
C SER A 57 -2.56 -1.12 -6.45
N SER A 58 -3.60 -1.94 -6.27
CA SER A 58 -3.53 -3.36 -6.55
C SER A 58 -3.66 -3.62 -8.06
N ASN A 59 -2.66 -3.17 -8.81
CA ASN A 59 -2.58 -3.46 -10.23
C ASN A 59 -1.11 -3.56 -10.64
N GLN A 60 -0.89 -4.33 -11.71
CA GLN A 60 0.46 -4.66 -12.14
C GLN A 60 1.25 -3.44 -12.57
N GLN A 61 0.61 -2.50 -13.25
CA GLN A 61 1.31 -1.31 -13.74
C GLN A 61 1.81 -0.44 -12.59
N ALA A 62 0.99 -0.26 -11.56
CA ALA A 62 1.40 0.53 -10.39
C ALA A 62 2.56 -0.15 -9.68
N LEU A 63 2.50 -1.47 -9.50
CA LEU A 63 3.57 -2.21 -8.87
C LEU A 63 4.86 -2.13 -9.65
N GLN A 64 4.80 -2.32 -10.96
CA GLN A 64 5.98 -2.24 -11.82
C GLN A 64 6.61 -0.86 -11.76
N LYS A 65 5.80 0.19 -11.77
CA LYS A 65 6.30 1.54 -11.67
C LYS A 65 6.98 1.78 -10.32
N ALA A 66 6.39 1.29 -9.24
CA ALA A 66 6.96 1.45 -7.92
C ALA A 66 8.32 0.78 -7.80
N VAL A 67 8.45 -0.42 -8.35
CA VAL A 67 9.72 -1.14 -8.34
C VAL A 67 10.73 -0.46 -9.26
N LYS A 68 10.33 -0.17 -10.49
CA LYS A 68 11.24 0.37 -11.49
C LYS A 68 11.81 1.72 -11.10
N LYS A 69 11.01 2.57 -10.48
CA LYS A 69 11.42 3.90 -10.08
C LYS A 69 11.88 3.98 -8.63
N ARG A 70 12.03 2.84 -7.96
CA ARG A 70 12.51 2.75 -6.58
C ARG A 70 11.67 3.59 -5.61
N LEU A 71 10.37 3.63 -5.85
CA LEU A 71 9.49 4.45 -5.03
C LEU A 71 9.38 3.93 -3.60
N PHE A 72 9.58 2.63 -3.39
CA PHE A 72 9.58 2.07 -2.04
C PHE A 72 10.72 2.63 -1.20
N ALA A 73 11.92 2.67 -1.76
CA ALA A 73 13.06 3.25 -1.05
C ALA A 73 12.85 4.73 -0.78
N HIS A 74 12.31 5.43 -1.76
CA HIS A 74 12.02 6.85 -1.62
C HIS A 74 11.01 7.12 -0.52
N SER A 75 9.93 6.33 -0.50
CA SER A 75 8.90 6.44 0.53
C SER A 75 9.43 6.10 1.91
N ALA A 76 10.26 5.06 2.01
CA ALA A 76 10.84 4.61 3.28
C ALA A 76 11.98 5.50 3.74
N LYS A 77 12.52 6.33 2.84
CA LYS A 77 13.67 7.21 3.10
C LYS A 77 14.91 6.42 3.51
N GLN A 78 15.05 5.22 2.96
CA GLN A 78 16.21 4.35 3.19
C GLN A 78 16.29 3.36 2.04
N PRO A 79 17.48 2.74 1.84
CA PRO A 79 17.59 1.68 0.85
C PRO A 79 16.66 0.52 1.17
N VAL A 80 16.03 -0.04 0.14
CA VAL A 80 15.09 -1.15 0.30
C VAL A 80 15.43 -2.21 -0.74
N GLN A 81 15.49 -3.46 -0.30
CA GLN A 81 15.71 -4.59 -1.19
C GLN A 81 14.36 -5.19 -1.57
N VAL A 82 14.14 -5.28 -2.86
CA VAL A 82 12.93 -5.89 -3.41
C VAL A 82 13.34 -7.21 -4.02
N SER A 83 12.80 -8.30 -3.48
CA SER A 83 13.13 -9.63 -4.00
C SER A 83 12.22 -10.04 -5.14
#